data_7d807dffabeafe87afe110a6c85e61c7
#
_entry.id   7d807dffabeafe87afe110a6c85e61c7
#
_cell.length_a   1.000
_cell.length_b   1.000
_cell.length_c   1.000
_cell.angle_alpha   90.00
_cell.angle_beta   90.00
_cell.angle_gamma   90.00
#
_symmetry.space_group_name_H-M   'P 1'
#
loop_
_entity.id
_entity.type
_entity.pdbx_description
1 polymer ?
#
loop_
_entity_poly.entity_id
_entity_poly.type
_entity_poly.pdbx_seq_one_letter_code
_entity_poly.pdbx_strand_id
1 'polypeptide(L)'
;MNPYVNIHTHHVGEGKAWVEGEEKRKSVEGQEVFYSVGVHPMKLAGLGENVFTGIEDTVRMEKVIAIGECGLDRRSPICMKTQEEILDVQVGLAEELRKPLIIHCVKAYSELIAVKKRTGSSVPWIIHGYNNNEQILRQLLDHGFYISVGAALLNSRSNAFQLLRMIPVGRLFLENDDKEVEISVIYEAASAILGVDVEALKEITRNNCNQVFRK
;
A
#
# COMPACT_ATOMS: atom_id res chain seq x y z
N MET A 1 -15.24 20.40 3.94
CA MET A 1 -15.19 19.05 3.28
C MET A 1 -13.92 18.34 3.69
N ASN A 2 -14.03 17.06 4.03
CA ASN A 2 -12.86 16.26 4.35
C ASN A 2 -12.04 15.97 3.08
N PRO A 3 -10.68 16.08 3.10
CA PRO A 3 -9.89 15.71 1.94
C PRO A 3 -9.99 14.21 1.68
N TYR A 4 -9.84 13.83 0.42
CA TYR A 4 -9.64 12.42 0.05
C TYR A 4 -8.31 11.90 0.60
N VAL A 5 -8.28 10.64 1.01
CA VAL A 5 -7.05 9.91 1.31
C VAL A 5 -6.71 9.04 0.11
N ASN A 6 -5.55 9.26 -0.48
CA ASN A 6 -4.98 8.39 -1.50
C ASN A 6 -3.76 7.70 -0.89
N ILE A 7 -3.87 6.39 -0.62
CA ILE A 7 -2.87 5.66 0.17
C ILE A 7 -1.60 5.38 -0.64
N HIS A 8 -1.71 5.27 -1.96
CA HIS A 8 -0.61 4.96 -2.85
C HIS A 8 -0.84 5.59 -4.22
N THR A 9 0.16 6.35 -4.70
CA THR A 9 0.11 6.97 -6.03
C THR A 9 1.51 7.28 -6.54
N HIS A 10 1.70 7.15 -7.84
CA HIS A 10 2.88 7.64 -8.56
C HIS A 10 2.68 9.05 -9.13
N HIS A 11 1.49 9.61 -8.98
CA HIS A 11 1.13 10.95 -9.45
C HIS A 11 0.97 11.90 -8.25
N VAL A 12 1.67 13.02 -8.27
CA VAL A 12 1.43 14.11 -7.30
C VAL A 12 0.32 14.97 -7.86
N GLY A 13 -0.91 14.68 -7.43
CA GLY A 13 -2.13 15.35 -7.84
C GLY A 13 -3.08 15.53 -6.67
N GLU A 14 -4.35 15.42 -6.80
CA GLU A 14 -5.36 15.70 -5.79
C GLU A 14 -5.34 14.74 -4.58
N GLY A 15 -5.31 15.28 -3.35
CA GLY A 15 -5.46 14.54 -2.09
C GLY A 15 -4.19 14.37 -1.25
N LYS A 16 -4.29 13.66 -0.12
CA LYS A 16 -3.10 13.17 0.62
C LYS A 16 -2.55 11.98 -0.15
N ALA A 17 -1.45 12.18 -0.83
CA ALA A 17 -0.83 11.16 -1.67
C ALA A 17 0.42 10.59 -1.01
N TRP A 18 0.60 9.29 -1.12
CA TRP A 18 1.78 8.56 -0.72
C TRP A 18 2.55 8.22 -1.99
N VAL A 19 3.67 8.88 -2.24
CA VAL A 19 4.46 8.69 -3.46
C VAL A 19 5.69 7.86 -3.14
N GLU A 20 5.91 6.80 -3.92
CA GLU A 20 7.14 6.01 -3.88
C GLU A 20 8.35 6.88 -4.20
N GLY A 21 9.41 6.76 -3.37
CA GLY A 21 10.58 7.61 -3.48
C GLY A 21 11.42 7.37 -4.73
N GLU A 22 11.44 8.34 -5.59
CA GLU A 22 12.60 8.88 -6.28
C GLU A 22 12.33 10.36 -6.59
N GLU A 23 13.08 11.26 -5.91
CA GLU A 23 13.36 12.65 -6.24
C GLU A 23 12.35 13.48 -7.07
N LYS A 24 11.06 13.52 -6.68
CA LYS A 24 10.22 14.62 -7.15
C LYS A 24 9.44 15.22 -5.99
N ARG A 25 10.14 15.98 -5.15
CA ARG A 25 9.54 16.87 -4.15
C ARG A 25 8.77 18.00 -4.83
N LYS A 26 7.55 17.72 -5.31
CA LYS A 26 6.61 18.77 -5.68
C LYS A 26 5.55 18.83 -4.57
N SER A 27 5.59 19.88 -3.76
CA SER A 27 4.43 20.25 -2.95
C SER A 27 3.34 20.76 -3.90
N VAL A 28 2.20 20.11 -3.89
CA VAL A 28 1.00 20.63 -4.54
C VAL A 28 0.35 21.59 -3.56
N GLU A 29 0.07 22.80 -3.98
CA GLU A 29 -0.48 23.86 -3.13
C GLU A 29 -1.81 23.39 -2.52
N GLY A 30 -1.91 23.40 -1.19
CA GLY A 30 -3.12 22.97 -0.45
C GLY A 30 -3.22 21.47 -0.14
N GLN A 31 -2.23 20.63 -0.53
CA GLN A 31 -2.24 19.19 -0.25
C GLN A 31 -1.09 18.78 0.67
N GLU A 32 -1.37 17.89 1.60
CA GLU A 32 -0.35 17.29 2.46
C GLU A 32 0.14 15.99 1.82
N VAL A 33 1.39 16.00 1.31
CA VAL A 33 2.04 14.86 0.65
C VAL A 33 3.04 14.24 1.61
N PHE A 34 2.96 12.91 1.72
CA PHE A 34 3.91 12.08 2.44
C PHE A 34 4.51 11.05 1.49
N TYR A 35 5.55 10.34 1.93
CA TYR A 35 6.28 9.41 1.10
C TYR A 35 6.35 8.03 1.75
N SER A 36 6.38 7.01 0.92
CA SER A 36 6.90 5.69 1.26
C SER A 36 8.23 5.48 0.55
N VAL A 37 9.15 4.77 1.16
CA VAL A 37 10.46 4.45 0.60
C VAL A 37 10.75 2.98 0.84
N GLY A 38 11.09 2.26 -0.22
CA GLY A 38 11.36 0.83 -0.18
C GLY A 38 12.02 0.31 -1.45
N VAL A 39 12.25 -0.99 -1.48
CA VAL A 39 12.82 -1.70 -2.63
C VAL A 39 11.77 -2.60 -3.25
N HIS A 40 11.28 -2.18 -4.41
CA HIS A 40 10.28 -2.92 -5.17
C HIS A 40 10.87 -4.22 -5.77
N PRO A 41 10.17 -5.38 -5.73
CA PRO A 41 10.71 -6.67 -6.19
C PRO A 41 11.10 -6.70 -7.67
N MET A 42 10.52 -5.84 -8.50
CA MET A 42 10.90 -5.72 -9.92
C MET A 42 12.15 -4.87 -10.14
N LYS A 43 12.55 -4.04 -9.18
CA LYS A 43 13.74 -3.15 -9.27
C LYS A 43 15.00 -3.78 -8.69
N LEU A 44 14.94 -5.01 -8.17
CA LEU A 44 16.08 -5.71 -7.56
C LEU A 44 17.20 -6.06 -8.54
N ALA A 45 16.88 -6.22 -9.82
CA ALA A 45 17.88 -6.53 -10.85
C ALA A 45 18.82 -5.32 -11.05
N GLY A 46 20.09 -5.49 -10.70
CA GLY A 46 21.11 -4.44 -10.85
C GLY A 46 21.38 -3.61 -9.60
N LEU A 47 20.68 -3.87 -8.51
CA LEU A 47 21.02 -3.30 -7.22
C LEU A 47 22.20 -4.09 -6.62
N GLY A 48 23.32 -3.43 -6.35
CA GLY A 48 24.50 -4.01 -5.69
C GLY A 48 24.27 -4.28 -4.19
N GLU A 49 25.26 -4.80 -3.50
CA GLU A 49 25.21 -5.15 -2.06
C GLU A 49 24.84 -3.97 -1.14
N ASN A 50 24.90 -2.72 -1.64
CA ASN A 50 24.66 -1.50 -0.88
C ASN A 50 23.24 -0.91 -1.05
N VAL A 51 22.27 -1.72 -1.52
CA VAL A 51 20.87 -1.28 -1.78
C VAL A 51 20.24 -0.56 -0.60
N PHE A 52 20.53 -1.01 0.61
CA PHE A 52 19.91 -0.49 1.82
C PHE A 52 20.60 0.76 2.38
N THR A 53 21.88 0.99 2.11
CA THR A 53 22.65 2.11 2.69
C THR A 53 22.06 3.48 2.30
N GLY A 54 21.52 3.62 1.08
CA GLY A 54 20.86 4.86 0.66
C GLY A 54 19.42 5.02 1.13
N ILE A 55 18.76 3.89 1.47
CA ILE A 55 17.37 3.88 1.91
C ILE A 55 17.29 4.19 3.41
N GLU A 56 18.23 3.69 4.22
CA GLU A 56 18.22 3.85 5.67
C GLU A 56 18.16 5.30 6.15
N ASP A 57 18.88 6.20 5.50
CA ASP A 57 18.82 7.63 5.82
C ASP A 57 17.51 8.27 5.34
N THR A 58 17.05 7.91 4.14
CA THR A 58 15.84 8.48 3.55
C THR A 58 14.58 8.07 4.32
N VAL A 59 14.48 6.81 4.77
CA VAL A 59 13.32 6.33 5.52
C VAL A 59 13.15 7.00 6.89
N ARG A 60 14.20 7.63 7.41
CA ARG A 60 14.18 8.38 8.69
C ARG A 60 13.66 9.81 8.53
N MET A 61 13.50 10.31 7.32
CA MET A 61 12.95 11.64 7.09
C MET A 61 11.52 11.74 7.63
N GLU A 62 11.15 12.91 8.15
CA GLU A 62 9.84 13.16 8.80
C GLU A 62 8.66 12.89 7.87
N LYS A 63 8.77 13.25 6.59
CA LYS A 63 7.71 13.05 5.60
C LYS A 63 7.63 11.63 5.04
N VAL A 64 8.58 10.75 5.35
CA VAL A 64 8.53 9.34 4.99
C VAL A 64 7.85 8.59 6.12
N ILE A 65 6.66 8.11 5.91
CA ILE A 65 5.82 7.55 6.97
C ILE A 65 5.44 6.09 6.77
N ALA A 66 5.94 5.48 5.70
CA ALA A 66 5.81 4.04 5.43
C ALA A 66 7.09 3.49 4.78
N ILE A 67 7.32 2.19 4.91
CA ILE A 67 8.27 1.44 4.12
C ILE A 67 7.52 0.83 2.94
N GLY A 68 7.96 1.09 1.73
CA GLY A 68 7.32 0.62 0.49
C GLY A 68 7.59 1.55 -0.69
N GLU A 69 7.29 1.11 -1.86
CA GLU A 69 6.65 -0.16 -2.21
C GLU A 69 7.66 -1.30 -2.07
N CYS A 70 7.32 -2.32 -1.30
CA CYS A 70 8.15 -3.51 -1.09
C CYS A 70 7.28 -4.76 -1.22
N GLY A 71 7.88 -5.95 -1.29
CA GLY A 71 7.07 -7.17 -1.36
C GLY A 71 7.60 -8.24 -2.30
N LEU A 72 6.68 -9.02 -2.90
CA LEU A 72 7.00 -10.21 -3.67
C LEU A 72 6.26 -10.23 -5.01
N ASP A 73 6.98 -10.51 -6.10
CA ASP A 73 6.40 -10.65 -7.44
C ASP A 73 6.99 -11.85 -8.19
N ARG A 74 6.17 -12.86 -8.50
CA ARG A 74 6.61 -14.02 -9.29
C ARG A 74 6.95 -13.71 -10.73
N ARG A 75 6.64 -12.51 -11.22
CA ARG A 75 7.04 -12.06 -12.56
C ARG A 75 8.46 -11.47 -12.56
N SER A 76 9.00 -11.14 -11.37
CA SER A 76 10.38 -10.67 -11.26
C SER A 76 11.37 -11.72 -11.74
N PRO A 77 12.45 -11.33 -12.44
CA PRO A 77 13.54 -12.23 -12.81
C PRO A 77 14.34 -12.72 -11.60
N ILE A 78 14.18 -12.07 -10.44
CA ILE A 78 14.88 -12.41 -9.20
C ILE A 78 14.15 -13.56 -8.50
N CYS A 79 14.92 -14.56 -8.05
CA CYS A 79 14.33 -15.71 -7.38
C CYS A 79 13.59 -15.33 -6.11
N MET A 80 12.54 -16.08 -5.76
CA MET A 80 11.66 -15.77 -4.63
C MET A 80 12.44 -15.69 -3.32
N LYS A 81 13.42 -16.56 -3.11
CA LYS A 81 14.26 -16.56 -1.90
C LYS A 81 14.95 -15.20 -1.69
N THR A 82 15.56 -14.65 -2.72
CA THR A 82 16.22 -13.34 -2.65
C THR A 82 15.20 -12.22 -2.39
N GLN A 83 14.01 -12.29 -3.02
CA GLN A 83 12.94 -11.32 -2.74
C GLN A 83 12.50 -11.38 -1.28
N GLU A 84 12.36 -12.58 -0.70
CA GLU A 84 12.01 -12.77 0.70
C GLU A 84 13.10 -12.23 1.64
N GLU A 85 14.38 -12.49 1.37
CA GLU A 85 15.50 -11.97 2.13
C GLU A 85 15.53 -10.44 2.15
N ILE A 86 15.25 -9.82 1.01
CA ILE A 86 15.16 -8.35 0.89
C ILE A 86 13.92 -7.80 1.59
N LEU A 87 12.79 -8.51 1.52
CA LEU A 87 11.60 -8.13 2.26
C LEU A 87 11.82 -8.23 3.77
N ASP A 88 12.53 -9.26 4.25
CA ASP A 88 12.85 -9.41 5.68
C ASP A 88 13.63 -8.20 6.21
N VAL A 89 14.61 -7.69 5.46
CA VAL A 89 15.36 -6.49 5.84
C VAL A 89 14.43 -5.28 5.95
N GLN A 90 13.51 -5.11 4.99
CA GLN A 90 12.55 -4.01 5.00
C GLN A 90 11.53 -4.14 6.13
N VAL A 91 11.12 -5.35 6.47
CA VAL A 91 10.28 -5.62 7.65
C VAL A 91 11.03 -5.24 8.93
N GLY A 92 12.31 -5.62 9.06
CA GLY A 92 13.12 -5.24 10.22
C GLY A 92 13.23 -3.72 10.38
N LEU A 93 13.44 -3.00 9.28
CA LEU A 93 13.49 -1.54 9.27
C LEU A 93 12.13 -0.90 9.63
N ALA A 94 11.03 -1.49 9.14
CA ALA A 94 9.68 -1.05 9.47
C ALA A 94 9.37 -1.21 10.96
N GLU A 95 9.78 -2.34 11.58
CA GLU A 95 9.64 -2.58 13.01
C GLU A 95 10.47 -1.60 13.83
N GLU A 96 11.76 -1.39 13.48
CA GLU A 96 12.66 -0.43 14.15
C GLU A 96 12.05 0.97 14.18
N LEU A 97 11.54 1.42 13.02
CA LEU A 97 11.02 2.77 12.83
C LEU A 97 9.52 2.90 13.18
N ARG A 98 8.86 1.79 13.51
CA ARG A 98 7.40 1.71 13.77
C ARG A 98 6.58 2.29 12.61
N LYS A 99 7.00 2.03 11.38
CA LYS A 99 6.32 2.46 10.16
C LYS A 99 5.56 1.31 9.53
N PRO A 100 4.37 1.53 8.97
CA PRO A 100 3.64 0.50 8.23
C PRO A 100 4.38 0.14 6.93
N LEU A 101 4.01 -1.02 6.38
CA LEU A 101 4.50 -1.52 5.10
C LEU A 101 3.43 -1.35 4.02
N ILE A 102 3.79 -0.76 2.88
CA ILE A 102 2.99 -0.78 1.64
C ILE A 102 3.51 -1.91 0.77
N ILE A 103 2.68 -2.91 0.55
CA ILE A 103 3.07 -4.21 0.03
C ILE A 103 2.58 -4.42 -1.39
N HIS A 104 3.52 -4.61 -2.29
CA HIS A 104 3.31 -5.19 -3.61
C HIS A 104 3.27 -6.73 -3.51
N CYS A 105 2.24 -7.35 -4.05
CA CYS A 105 2.18 -8.80 -4.09
C CYS A 105 1.53 -9.32 -5.36
N VAL A 106 2.31 -10.01 -6.19
CA VAL A 106 1.82 -10.63 -7.42
C VAL A 106 2.12 -12.12 -7.42
N LYS A 107 1.04 -12.94 -7.36
CA LYS A 107 1.10 -14.41 -7.41
C LYS A 107 2.00 -15.05 -6.32
N ALA A 108 2.24 -14.36 -5.19
CA ALA A 108 3.12 -14.79 -4.10
C ALA A 108 2.50 -14.59 -2.71
N TYR A 109 1.16 -14.66 -2.61
CA TYR A 109 0.44 -14.37 -1.36
C TYR A 109 0.73 -15.38 -0.25
N SER A 110 0.93 -16.65 -0.58
CA SER A 110 1.29 -17.70 0.39
C SER A 110 2.67 -17.45 1.02
N GLU A 111 3.64 -17.06 0.20
CA GLU A 111 4.98 -16.69 0.63
C GLU A 111 4.94 -15.42 1.47
N LEU A 112 4.18 -14.42 1.05
CA LEU A 112 4.01 -13.17 1.80
C LEU A 112 3.43 -13.42 3.20
N ILE A 113 2.39 -14.25 3.32
CA ILE A 113 1.80 -14.65 4.59
C ILE A 113 2.81 -15.41 5.44
N ALA A 114 3.62 -16.29 4.82
CA ALA A 114 4.68 -17.02 5.52
C ALA A 114 5.75 -16.08 6.07
N VAL A 115 6.17 -15.07 5.30
CA VAL A 115 7.10 -14.02 5.75
C VAL A 115 6.51 -13.28 6.96
N LYS A 116 5.25 -12.81 6.88
CA LYS A 116 4.60 -12.11 7.99
C LYS A 116 4.54 -12.95 9.26
N LYS A 117 4.22 -14.24 9.14
CA LYS A 117 4.20 -15.18 10.27
C LYS A 117 5.58 -15.40 10.86
N ARG A 118 6.58 -15.63 10.02
CA ARG A 118 7.96 -15.90 10.42
C ARG A 118 8.60 -14.72 11.12
N THR A 119 8.38 -13.51 10.61
CA THR A 119 8.93 -12.28 11.20
C THR A 119 8.24 -11.89 12.49
N GLY A 120 6.99 -12.32 12.69
CA GLY A 120 6.18 -11.89 13.84
C GLY A 120 5.90 -10.39 13.87
N SER A 121 5.98 -9.74 12.70
CA SER A 121 5.88 -8.29 12.56
C SER A 121 4.58 -7.73 13.14
N SER A 122 4.74 -6.71 13.98
CA SER A 122 3.65 -6.01 14.68
C SER A 122 3.15 -4.76 13.95
N VAL A 123 3.95 -4.20 13.03
CA VAL A 123 3.52 -3.04 12.25
C VAL A 123 2.42 -3.40 11.26
N PRO A 124 1.57 -2.44 10.87
CA PRO A 124 0.55 -2.67 9.85
C PRO A 124 1.15 -3.01 8.48
N TRP A 125 0.60 -4.01 7.81
CA TRP A 125 0.91 -4.37 6.42
C TRP A 125 -0.29 -4.06 5.54
N ILE A 126 -0.09 -3.27 4.50
CA ILE A 126 -1.15 -2.83 3.58
C ILE A 126 -0.86 -3.44 2.21
N ILE A 127 -1.73 -4.34 1.75
CA ILE A 127 -1.68 -4.80 0.36
C ILE A 127 -2.23 -3.69 -0.51
N HIS A 128 -1.39 -3.13 -1.40
CA HIS A 128 -1.87 -2.18 -2.39
C HIS A 128 -2.39 -2.89 -3.64
N GLY A 129 -3.19 -2.20 -4.45
CA GLY A 129 -3.68 -2.69 -5.73
C GLY A 129 -4.45 -4.01 -5.69
N TYR A 130 -5.14 -4.33 -4.58
CA TYR A 130 -5.77 -5.63 -4.43
C TYR A 130 -6.85 -5.87 -5.51
N ASN A 131 -6.67 -6.94 -6.28
CA ASN A 131 -7.63 -7.41 -7.26
C ASN A 131 -7.49 -8.94 -7.46
N ASN A 132 -7.59 -9.70 -6.36
CA ASN A 132 -7.47 -11.16 -6.40
C ASN A 132 -8.76 -11.82 -5.88
N ASN A 133 -8.81 -13.16 -5.84
CA ASN A 133 -9.98 -13.94 -5.48
C ASN A 133 -10.31 -13.88 -3.98
N GLU A 134 -11.53 -14.32 -3.63
CA GLU A 134 -12.07 -14.32 -2.27
C GLU A 134 -11.19 -15.12 -1.28
N GLN A 135 -10.68 -16.27 -1.69
CA GLN A 135 -9.87 -17.11 -0.81
C GLN A 135 -8.61 -16.38 -0.32
N ILE A 136 -7.92 -15.69 -1.23
CA ILE A 136 -6.75 -14.88 -0.89
C ILE A 136 -7.16 -13.70 0.01
N LEU A 137 -8.28 -13.02 -0.29
CA LEU A 137 -8.77 -11.94 0.55
C LEU A 137 -9.00 -12.39 2.00
N ARG A 138 -9.69 -13.49 2.20
CA ARG A 138 -9.94 -14.07 3.52
C ARG A 138 -8.63 -14.36 4.26
N GLN A 139 -7.69 -15.05 3.61
CA GLN A 139 -6.38 -15.35 4.20
C GLN A 139 -5.63 -14.09 4.62
N LEU A 140 -5.63 -13.04 3.80
CA LEU A 140 -4.98 -11.78 4.15
C LEU A 140 -5.65 -11.11 5.36
N LEU A 141 -6.98 -11.05 5.38
CA LEU A 141 -7.73 -10.49 6.50
C LEU A 141 -7.53 -11.28 7.80
N ASP A 142 -7.51 -12.61 7.74
CA ASP A 142 -7.25 -13.50 8.88
C ASP A 142 -5.84 -13.29 9.47
N HIS A 143 -4.87 -12.88 8.63
CA HIS A 143 -3.51 -12.55 9.05
C HIS A 143 -3.29 -11.06 9.33
N GLY A 144 -4.36 -10.28 9.45
CA GLY A 144 -4.29 -8.89 9.92
C GLY A 144 -3.78 -7.88 8.90
N PHE A 145 -3.84 -8.19 7.61
CA PHE A 145 -3.52 -7.23 6.57
C PHE A 145 -4.62 -6.17 6.42
N TYR A 146 -4.21 -4.97 6.04
CA TYR A 146 -5.06 -3.94 5.47
C TYR A 146 -5.09 -4.12 3.95
N ILE A 147 -6.17 -3.70 3.31
CA ILE A 147 -6.39 -3.89 1.88
C ILE A 147 -6.64 -2.54 1.23
N SER A 148 -5.87 -2.19 0.22
CA SER A 148 -6.10 -1.03 -0.62
C SER A 148 -6.59 -1.47 -2.00
N VAL A 149 -7.60 -0.79 -2.51
CA VAL A 149 -8.22 -1.06 -3.81
C VAL A 149 -8.25 0.22 -4.63
N GLY A 150 -8.07 0.07 -5.93
CA GLY A 150 -7.92 1.21 -6.83
C GLY A 150 -8.88 1.15 -8.02
N ALA A 151 -8.39 1.59 -9.19
CA ALA A 151 -9.15 1.70 -10.44
C ALA A 151 -9.85 0.40 -10.89
N ALA A 152 -9.47 -0.76 -10.37
CA ALA A 152 -10.17 -2.01 -10.61
C ALA A 152 -11.65 -1.96 -10.17
N LEU A 153 -12.01 -1.07 -9.22
CA LEU A 153 -13.41 -0.84 -8.80
C LEU A 153 -14.31 -0.32 -9.92
N LEU A 154 -13.73 0.30 -10.94
CA LEU A 154 -14.49 0.83 -12.09
C LEU A 154 -14.94 -0.26 -13.07
N ASN A 155 -14.47 -1.49 -12.89
CA ASN A 155 -14.86 -2.64 -13.68
C ASN A 155 -15.68 -3.62 -12.82
N SER A 156 -16.97 -3.71 -13.08
CA SER A 156 -17.90 -4.59 -12.35
C SER A 156 -17.54 -6.09 -12.42
N ARG A 157 -16.70 -6.50 -13.37
CA ARG A 157 -16.21 -7.89 -13.52
C ARG A 157 -14.92 -8.15 -12.73
N SER A 158 -14.31 -7.12 -12.15
CA SER A 158 -13.08 -7.28 -11.36
C SER A 158 -13.37 -7.95 -10.01
N ASN A 159 -12.40 -8.66 -9.48
CA ASN A 159 -12.50 -9.20 -8.13
C ASN A 159 -12.60 -8.08 -7.08
N ALA A 160 -11.86 -6.99 -7.25
CA ALA A 160 -11.92 -5.84 -6.35
C ALA A 160 -13.35 -5.30 -6.21
N PHE A 161 -14.09 -5.13 -7.33
CA PHE A 161 -15.48 -4.71 -7.32
C PHE A 161 -16.37 -5.71 -6.60
N GLN A 162 -16.26 -7.00 -6.93
CA GLN A 162 -17.14 -8.04 -6.39
C GLN A 162 -16.91 -8.31 -4.90
N LEU A 163 -15.68 -8.12 -4.43
CA LEU A 163 -15.26 -8.47 -3.07
C LEU A 163 -15.15 -7.26 -2.13
N LEU A 164 -15.37 -6.03 -2.60
CA LEU A 164 -15.20 -4.83 -1.79
C LEU A 164 -15.98 -4.89 -0.48
N ARG A 165 -17.21 -5.39 -0.52
CA ARG A 165 -18.10 -5.52 0.67
C ARG A 165 -17.59 -6.52 1.71
N MET A 166 -16.66 -7.38 1.34
CA MET A 166 -16.06 -8.35 2.27
C MET A 166 -14.89 -7.75 3.05
N ILE A 167 -14.36 -6.60 2.61
CA ILE A 167 -13.28 -5.92 3.32
C ILE A 167 -13.90 -5.12 4.47
N PRO A 168 -13.52 -5.40 5.73
CA PRO A 168 -13.95 -4.59 6.85
C PRO A 168 -13.57 -3.13 6.64
N VAL A 169 -14.50 -2.21 6.77
CA VAL A 169 -14.27 -0.78 6.49
C VAL A 169 -13.11 -0.19 7.32
N GLY A 170 -12.87 -0.71 8.52
CA GLY A 170 -11.71 -0.33 9.35
C GLY A 170 -10.36 -0.87 8.86
N ARG A 171 -10.34 -1.65 7.76
CA ARG A 171 -9.12 -2.17 7.11
C ARG A 171 -9.04 -1.81 5.64
N LEU A 172 -9.95 -0.95 5.17
CA LEU A 172 -10.05 -0.54 3.78
C LEU A 172 -9.26 0.76 3.54
N PHE A 173 -8.49 0.77 2.44
CA PHE A 173 -7.92 1.95 1.84
C PHE A 173 -8.29 2.04 0.36
N LEU A 174 -8.16 3.25 -0.19
CA LEU A 174 -8.39 3.54 -1.60
C LEU A 174 -7.16 4.24 -2.19
N GLU A 175 -6.89 3.99 -3.47
CA GLU A 175 -5.71 4.48 -4.18
C GLU A 175 -5.97 4.64 -5.66
N ASN A 176 -5.11 5.39 -6.37
CA ASN A 176 -5.12 5.39 -7.83
C ASN A 176 -3.85 4.78 -8.46
N ASP A 177 -2.81 4.49 -7.64
CA ASP A 177 -1.56 3.88 -8.06
C ASP A 177 -0.93 4.63 -9.27
N ASP A 178 -0.66 3.93 -10.39
CA ASP A 178 -0.13 4.46 -11.65
C ASP A 178 -1.24 4.89 -12.65
N LYS A 179 -2.51 4.84 -12.23
CA LYS A 179 -3.65 5.11 -13.12
C LYS A 179 -3.98 6.59 -13.19
N GLU A 180 -4.20 7.08 -14.40
CA GLU A 180 -4.69 8.44 -14.68
C GLU A 180 -6.20 8.54 -14.38
N VAL A 181 -6.57 8.22 -13.12
CA VAL A 181 -7.94 8.29 -12.61
C VAL A 181 -7.93 9.12 -11.34
N GLU A 182 -8.79 10.12 -11.29
CA GLU A 182 -8.96 10.93 -10.09
C GLU A 182 -9.40 10.07 -8.92
N ILE A 183 -8.80 10.30 -7.76
CA ILE A 183 -9.14 9.55 -6.54
C ILE A 183 -10.61 9.70 -6.16
N SER A 184 -11.23 10.84 -6.47
CA SER A 184 -12.67 11.10 -6.27
C SER A 184 -13.55 10.07 -6.98
N VAL A 185 -13.21 9.70 -8.21
CA VAL A 185 -13.95 8.70 -9.01
C VAL A 185 -13.88 7.31 -8.35
N ILE A 186 -12.74 6.96 -7.75
CA ILE A 186 -12.57 5.70 -7.02
C ILE A 186 -13.42 5.70 -5.74
N TYR A 187 -13.47 6.83 -5.02
CA TYR A 187 -14.33 6.99 -3.85
C TYR A 187 -15.81 6.91 -4.20
N GLU A 188 -16.24 7.51 -5.30
CA GLU A 188 -17.62 7.43 -5.78
C GLU A 188 -18.01 5.99 -6.11
N ALA A 189 -17.14 5.26 -6.81
CA ALA A 189 -17.35 3.84 -7.11
C ALA A 189 -17.42 3.00 -5.83
N ALA A 190 -16.50 3.19 -4.90
CA ALA A 190 -16.48 2.48 -3.62
C ALA A 190 -17.72 2.79 -2.77
N SER A 191 -18.13 4.06 -2.71
CA SER A 191 -19.35 4.54 -2.04
C SER A 191 -20.59 3.83 -2.58
N ALA A 192 -20.76 3.81 -3.90
CA ALA A 192 -21.88 3.14 -4.56
C ALA A 192 -21.91 1.63 -4.27
N ILE A 193 -20.75 0.94 -4.30
CA ILE A 193 -20.65 -0.49 -4.01
C ILE A 193 -20.96 -0.77 -2.54
N LEU A 194 -20.42 0.02 -1.61
CA LEU A 194 -20.59 -0.19 -0.16
C LEU A 194 -21.98 0.25 0.33
N GLY A 195 -22.64 1.16 -0.39
CA GLY A 195 -23.89 1.78 0.03
C GLY A 195 -23.72 2.77 1.17
N VAL A 196 -22.57 3.46 1.21
CA VAL A 196 -22.24 4.51 2.18
C VAL A 196 -22.01 5.84 1.46
N ASP A 197 -22.26 6.95 2.16
CA ASP A 197 -21.98 8.28 1.61
C ASP A 197 -20.47 8.53 1.43
N VAL A 198 -20.09 9.30 0.39
CA VAL A 198 -18.70 9.60 0.06
C VAL A 198 -17.98 10.33 1.23
N GLU A 199 -18.66 11.28 1.91
CA GLU A 199 -18.06 11.98 3.05
C GLU A 199 -17.85 11.04 4.24
N ALA A 200 -18.77 10.10 4.47
CA ALA A 200 -18.60 9.06 5.48
C ALA A 200 -17.41 8.13 5.13
N LEU A 201 -17.27 7.77 3.85
CA LEU A 201 -16.13 6.95 3.40
C LEU A 201 -14.79 7.68 3.54
N LYS A 202 -14.75 8.97 3.26
CA LYS A 202 -13.57 9.82 3.52
C LYS A 202 -13.20 9.85 5.01
N GLU A 203 -14.19 9.93 5.88
CA GLU A 203 -13.95 9.90 7.33
C GLU A 203 -13.40 8.54 7.78
N ILE A 204 -13.99 7.44 7.29
CA ILE A 204 -13.52 6.08 7.58
C ILE A 204 -12.07 5.90 7.15
N THR A 205 -11.73 6.22 5.90
CA THR A 205 -10.36 6.04 5.38
C THR A 205 -9.36 6.95 6.09
N ARG A 206 -9.76 8.15 6.50
CA ARG A 206 -8.92 9.03 7.32
C ARG A 206 -8.67 8.45 8.71
N ASN A 207 -9.69 7.90 9.36
CA ASN A 207 -9.55 7.26 10.66
C ASN A 207 -8.61 6.04 10.56
N ASN A 208 -8.74 5.23 9.50
CA ASN A 208 -7.80 4.15 9.21
C ASN A 208 -6.38 4.68 9.03
N CYS A 209 -6.22 5.78 8.28
CA CYS A 209 -4.94 6.43 8.07
C CYS A 209 -4.32 6.90 9.39
N ASN A 210 -5.09 7.58 10.23
CA ASN A 210 -4.63 8.04 11.54
C ASN A 210 -4.24 6.88 12.46
N GLN A 211 -4.92 5.73 12.34
CA GLN A 211 -4.61 4.54 13.12
C GLN A 211 -3.32 3.85 12.65
N VAL A 212 -3.13 3.75 11.34
CA VAL A 212 -2.04 2.99 10.70
C VAL A 212 -0.75 3.79 10.63
N PHE A 213 -0.83 5.09 10.29
CA PHE A 213 0.33 5.97 10.10
C PHE A 213 0.48 6.94 11.28
N ARG A 214 0.49 6.41 12.47
CA ARG A 214 0.67 7.23 13.68
C ARG A 214 1.99 8.02 13.58
N LYS A 215 1.88 9.34 13.74
CA LYS A 215 3.00 10.23 13.96
C LYS A 215 3.53 10.11 15.39
#